data_76b30ef30eaf1c48ad40940795c0b337
#
_entry.id   76b30ef30eaf1c48ad40940795c0b337
#
_cell.length_a   1.000
_cell.length_b   1.000
_cell.length_c   1.000
_cell.angle_alpha   90.00
_cell.angle_beta   90.00
_cell.angle_gamma   90.00
#
_symmetry.space_group_name_H-M   'P 1'
#
loop_
_entity.id
_entity.type
_entity.pdbx_description
1 polymer ?
#
loop_
_entity_poly.entity_id
_entity_poly.type
_entity_poly.pdbx_seq_one_letter_code
_entity_poly.pdbx_strand_id
1 'polypeptide(L)'
;IKNTKYRFTFIKDTIKNTIMYRLLRILTISMIISTSALAGSDGQNDLSKNSNGQTKDCFEGLNRGIFAFNQVLDNIIVEPLAKGYRYLPSPIRTGTSNALSNLSLVVTIPNNVLQGDFGLAGKNTGRFIVNSTLGILGIFDPASKMGLNKYEKEDWGQTLAVWGVDEGCYIVLPILGPSTVRDTVGSLTNYIGGDAWYNITVRNDTRYVSDFDYYASVASNGVDFRAKNLESFENLEENSLDFYASVKSLYLQDRKKKIANSDDITETMNDSDWEEIETQ
;
A
#
# COMPACT_ATOMS: atom_id res chain seq x y z
N ILE A 1 -36.14 15.46 21.37
CA ILE A 1 -35.24 15.33 20.22
C ILE A 1 -33.76 15.52 20.65
N LYS A 2 -33.44 16.40 21.62
CA LYS A 2 -32.05 16.59 22.12
C LYS A 2 -31.47 15.37 22.84
N ASN A 3 -32.29 14.64 23.62
CA ASN A 3 -31.83 13.48 24.41
C ASN A 3 -31.46 12.24 23.55
N THR A 4 -32.03 12.09 22.38
CA THR A 4 -31.74 10.92 21.50
C THR A 4 -30.38 11.05 20.85
N LYS A 5 -29.94 12.27 20.50
CA LYS A 5 -28.66 12.54 19.86
C LYS A 5 -27.47 12.23 20.81
N TYR A 6 -27.57 12.60 22.08
CA TYR A 6 -26.54 12.31 23.10
C TYR A 6 -26.45 10.81 23.40
N ARG A 7 -27.55 10.07 23.34
CA ARG A 7 -27.54 8.62 23.57
C ARG A 7 -26.85 7.86 22.43
N PHE A 8 -27.04 8.30 21.18
CA PHE A 8 -26.37 7.71 20.02
C PHE A 8 -24.86 7.97 20.01
N THR A 9 -24.43 9.18 20.37
CA THR A 9 -23.00 9.52 20.45
C THR A 9 -22.33 8.71 21.54
N PHE A 10 -22.92 8.60 22.71
CA PHE A 10 -22.39 7.82 23.84
C PHE A 10 -22.27 6.33 23.50
N ILE A 11 -23.23 5.76 22.79
CA ILE A 11 -23.19 4.35 22.33
C ILE A 11 -22.09 4.17 21.28
N LYS A 12 -21.92 5.09 20.32
CA LYS A 12 -20.88 5.05 19.30
C LYS A 12 -19.48 5.08 19.94
N ASP A 13 -19.27 5.97 20.91
CA ASP A 13 -17.98 6.09 21.62
C ASP A 13 -17.68 4.87 22.50
N THR A 14 -18.70 4.31 23.15
CA THR A 14 -18.57 3.09 23.95
C THR A 14 -18.22 1.88 23.08
N ILE A 15 -18.86 1.73 21.93
CA ILE A 15 -18.58 0.64 20.97
C ILE A 15 -17.15 0.81 20.38
N LYS A 16 -16.79 2.03 19.97
CA LYS A 16 -15.45 2.35 19.42
C LYS A 16 -14.35 2.00 20.45
N ASN A 17 -14.52 2.43 21.71
CA ASN A 17 -13.59 2.12 22.79
C ASN A 17 -13.53 0.61 23.08
N THR A 18 -14.68 -0.07 23.12
CA THR A 18 -14.72 -1.53 23.40
C THR A 18 -14.05 -2.33 22.29
N ILE A 19 -14.25 -1.97 21.03
CA ILE A 19 -13.59 -2.64 19.89
C ILE A 19 -12.10 -2.36 19.90
N MET A 20 -11.68 -1.12 20.14
CA MET A 20 -10.27 -0.74 20.24
C MET A 20 -9.55 -1.50 21.36
N TYR A 21 -10.15 -1.60 22.56
CA TYR A 21 -9.60 -2.39 23.67
C TYR A 21 -9.55 -3.89 23.39
N ARG A 22 -10.53 -4.43 22.65
CA ARG A 22 -10.50 -5.85 22.24
C ARG A 22 -9.40 -6.11 21.22
N LEU A 23 -9.23 -5.23 20.23
CA LEU A 23 -8.15 -5.33 19.25
C LEU A 23 -6.77 -5.18 19.92
N LEU A 24 -6.63 -4.23 20.86
CA LEU A 24 -5.39 -4.06 21.62
C LEU A 24 -5.06 -5.30 22.45
N ARG A 25 -6.05 -5.92 23.10
CA ARG A 25 -5.88 -7.17 23.85
C ARG A 25 -5.52 -8.35 22.96
N ILE A 26 -6.10 -8.47 21.77
CA ILE A 26 -5.75 -9.51 20.79
C ILE A 26 -4.31 -9.30 20.34
N LEU A 27 -3.89 -8.06 20.08
CA LEU A 27 -2.52 -7.71 19.70
C LEU A 27 -1.51 -8.05 20.80
N THR A 28 -1.83 -7.75 22.08
CA THR A 28 -0.96 -8.09 23.21
C THR A 28 -0.90 -9.58 23.51
N ILE A 29 -1.99 -10.32 23.33
CA ILE A 29 -2.01 -11.78 23.49
C ILE A 29 -1.21 -12.45 22.37
N SER A 30 -1.30 -11.97 21.14
CA SER A 30 -0.50 -12.45 20.00
C SER A 30 1.00 -12.21 20.21
N MET A 31 1.39 -11.12 20.89
CA MET A 31 2.78 -10.82 21.20
C MET A 31 3.39 -11.75 22.29
N ILE A 32 2.56 -12.31 23.17
CA ILE A 32 3.01 -13.20 24.26
C ILE A 32 3.18 -14.65 23.78
N ILE A 33 2.48 -15.09 22.74
CA ILE A 33 2.55 -16.46 22.20
C ILE A 33 3.81 -16.69 21.34
N SER A 34 4.50 -15.64 20.88
CA SER A 34 5.63 -15.73 19.95
C SER A 34 6.99 -16.01 20.58
N THR A 35 7.10 -16.30 21.90
CA THR A 35 8.39 -16.57 22.54
C THR A 35 8.89 -18.02 22.43
N SER A 36 8.18 -18.90 21.75
CA SER A 36 8.52 -20.34 21.70
C SER A 36 9.10 -20.85 20.38
N ALA A 37 9.36 -20.00 19.40
CA ALA A 37 9.88 -20.40 18.08
C ALA A 37 11.33 -19.92 17.83
N LEU A 38 12.19 -19.99 18.85
CA LEU A 38 13.64 -19.80 18.70
C LEU A 38 14.34 -21.17 18.74
N ALA A 39 14.10 -22.01 17.72
CA ALA A 39 14.86 -23.23 17.55
C ALA A 39 15.16 -23.44 16.05
N GLY A 40 16.36 -23.08 15.68
CA GLY A 40 17.06 -23.74 14.58
C GLY A 40 17.07 -23.04 13.24
N SER A 41 18.10 -22.25 12.95
CA SER A 41 18.66 -22.15 11.60
C SER A 41 20.08 -21.53 11.62
N ASP A 42 21.04 -22.24 12.18
CA ASP A 42 22.43 -21.77 12.14
C ASP A 42 23.05 -21.88 10.73
N GLY A 43 22.41 -22.60 9.78
CA GLY A 43 22.90 -22.79 8.43
C GLY A 43 22.52 -21.70 7.42
N GLN A 44 21.46 -20.93 7.64
CA GLN A 44 21.02 -19.87 6.72
C GLN A 44 21.68 -18.50 6.98
N ASN A 45 22.24 -18.31 8.18
CA ASN A 45 22.91 -17.05 8.55
C ASN A 45 24.22 -16.80 7.78
N ASP A 46 24.86 -17.81 7.22
CA ASP A 46 26.10 -17.63 6.47
C ASP A 46 25.88 -17.22 5.00
N LEU A 47 24.73 -17.54 4.41
CA LEU A 47 24.36 -17.07 3.06
C LEU A 47 23.92 -15.61 3.07
N SER A 48 23.36 -15.12 4.17
CA SER A 48 22.91 -13.73 4.31
C SER A 48 24.04 -12.74 4.57
N LYS A 49 25.23 -13.21 5.01
CA LYS A 49 26.36 -12.36 5.32
C LYS A 49 27.15 -11.85 4.11
N ASN A 50 26.95 -12.46 2.93
CA ASN A 50 27.74 -12.13 1.72
C ASN A 50 26.97 -11.35 0.63
N SER A 51 25.75 -10.91 0.87
CA SER A 51 25.01 -10.08 -0.08
C SER A 51 25.22 -8.59 0.21
N ASN A 52 26.29 -8.01 -0.29
CA ASN A 52 26.47 -6.56 -0.36
C ASN A 52 25.27 -5.93 -1.06
N GLY A 53 24.40 -5.24 -0.31
CA GLY A 53 23.31 -4.43 -0.85
C GLY A 53 21.91 -5.04 -0.80
N GLN A 54 21.69 -6.20 -0.17
CA GLN A 54 20.33 -6.72 0.06
C GLN A 54 19.79 -6.30 1.43
N THR A 55 18.55 -5.84 1.44
CA THR A 55 17.81 -5.49 2.66
C THR A 55 17.73 -6.69 3.60
N LYS A 56 18.17 -6.51 4.85
CA LYS A 56 18.16 -7.58 5.86
C LYS A 56 16.73 -7.90 6.29
N ASP A 57 16.43 -9.19 6.40
CA ASP A 57 15.21 -9.72 6.99
C ASP A 57 15.50 -10.08 8.45
N CYS A 58 15.40 -9.07 9.34
CA CYS A 58 15.83 -9.23 10.73
C CYS A 58 14.87 -10.12 11.54
N PHE A 59 13.65 -10.31 11.07
CA PHE A 59 12.58 -11.03 11.77
C PHE A 59 11.89 -12.05 10.87
N GLU A 60 12.65 -12.77 10.05
CA GLU A 60 12.10 -13.65 9.01
C GLU A 60 11.01 -14.61 9.52
N GLY A 61 11.22 -15.27 10.65
CA GLY A 61 10.22 -16.19 11.21
C GLY A 61 8.89 -15.50 11.56
N LEU A 62 8.95 -14.31 12.15
CA LEU A 62 7.77 -13.49 12.44
C LEU A 62 7.13 -12.98 11.14
N ASN A 63 7.94 -12.48 10.22
CA ASN A 63 7.48 -11.98 8.93
C ASN A 63 6.76 -13.06 8.13
N ARG A 64 7.29 -14.29 8.09
CA ARG A 64 6.63 -15.44 7.45
C ARG A 64 5.30 -15.81 8.13
N GLY A 65 5.23 -15.73 9.45
CA GLY A 65 3.98 -15.97 10.19
C GLY A 65 2.91 -14.92 9.86
N ILE A 66 3.27 -13.63 9.83
CA ILE A 66 2.36 -12.55 9.47
C ILE A 66 1.99 -12.63 7.97
N PHE A 67 2.94 -12.99 7.11
CA PHE A 67 2.68 -13.21 5.69
C PHE A 67 1.64 -14.30 5.46
N ALA A 68 1.79 -15.45 6.12
CA ALA A 68 0.80 -16.54 6.05
C ALA A 68 -0.58 -16.10 6.56
N PHE A 69 -0.64 -15.31 7.64
CA PHE A 69 -1.88 -14.70 8.11
C PHE A 69 -2.51 -13.79 7.05
N ASN A 70 -1.72 -12.91 6.42
CA ASN A 70 -2.19 -12.03 5.35
C ASN A 70 -2.68 -12.83 4.14
N GLN A 71 -2.01 -13.93 3.79
CA GLN A 71 -2.42 -14.84 2.72
C GLN A 71 -3.79 -15.47 2.99
N VAL A 72 -4.02 -15.92 4.22
CA VAL A 72 -5.34 -16.44 4.61
C VAL A 72 -6.42 -15.36 4.49
N LEU A 73 -6.13 -14.12 4.90
CA LEU A 73 -7.06 -13.00 4.75
C LEU A 73 -7.32 -12.66 3.27
N ASP A 74 -6.28 -12.68 2.44
CA ASP A 74 -6.41 -12.47 1.00
C ASP A 74 -7.35 -13.52 0.39
N ASN A 75 -7.07 -14.80 0.60
CA ASN A 75 -7.82 -15.91 0.02
C ASN A 75 -9.30 -15.95 0.48
N ILE A 76 -9.59 -15.55 1.72
CA ILE A 76 -10.95 -15.61 2.27
C ILE A 76 -11.75 -14.33 1.96
N ILE A 77 -11.10 -13.18 1.90
CA ILE A 77 -11.78 -11.87 1.85
C ILE A 77 -11.41 -11.09 0.59
N VAL A 78 -10.10 -10.77 0.40
CA VAL A 78 -9.69 -9.80 -0.60
C VAL A 78 -9.82 -10.36 -2.01
N GLU A 79 -9.37 -11.58 -2.23
CA GLU A 79 -9.44 -12.25 -3.53
C GLU A 79 -10.87 -12.47 -4.01
N PRO A 80 -11.83 -13.01 -3.20
CA PRO A 80 -13.23 -13.11 -3.61
C PRO A 80 -13.85 -11.75 -3.94
N LEU A 81 -13.53 -10.70 -3.16
CA LEU A 81 -13.98 -9.34 -3.44
C LEU A 81 -13.39 -8.81 -4.74
N ALA A 82 -12.10 -9.04 -5.00
CA ALA A 82 -11.43 -8.66 -6.23
C ALA A 82 -12.00 -9.39 -7.46
N LYS A 83 -12.26 -10.69 -7.35
CA LYS A 83 -12.97 -11.46 -8.38
C LYS A 83 -14.38 -10.91 -8.62
N GLY A 84 -15.14 -10.63 -7.56
CA GLY A 84 -16.46 -9.99 -7.64
C GLY A 84 -16.41 -8.61 -8.29
N TYR A 85 -15.42 -7.78 -7.93
CA TYR A 85 -15.21 -6.47 -8.52
C TYR A 85 -14.91 -6.54 -10.04
N ARG A 86 -14.23 -7.58 -10.51
CA ARG A 86 -13.96 -7.79 -11.95
C ARG A 86 -15.20 -8.07 -12.79
N TYR A 87 -16.32 -8.51 -12.22
CA TYR A 87 -17.58 -8.64 -12.94
C TYR A 87 -18.24 -7.29 -13.24
N LEU A 88 -17.82 -6.20 -12.59
CA LEU A 88 -18.32 -4.87 -12.92
C LEU A 88 -17.85 -4.46 -14.33
N PRO A 89 -18.70 -3.74 -15.09
CA PRO A 89 -18.32 -3.20 -16.39
C PRO A 89 -17.04 -2.37 -16.33
N SER A 90 -16.20 -2.49 -17.37
CA SER A 90 -14.90 -1.82 -17.40
C SER A 90 -14.97 -0.29 -17.17
N PRO A 91 -15.99 0.47 -17.63
CA PRO A 91 -16.09 1.90 -17.33
C PRO A 91 -16.21 2.20 -15.82
N ILE A 92 -16.92 1.35 -15.07
CA ILE A 92 -17.07 1.51 -13.61
C ILE A 92 -15.72 1.25 -12.94
N ARG A 93 -15.03 0.16 -13.27
CA ARG A 93 -13.72 -0.17 -12.71
C ARG A 93 -12.68 0.90 -13.04
N THR A 94 -12.65 1.35 -14.30
CA THR A 94 -11.75 2.43 -14.72
C THR A 94 -12.05 3.73 -13.98
N GLY A 95 -13.33 4.11 -13.87
CA GLY A 95 -13.73 5.31 -13.13
C GLY A 95 -13.35 5.26 -11.65
N THR A 96 -13.59 4.12 -10.99
CA THR A 96 -13.15 3.91 -9.61
C THR A 96 -11.64 4.04 -9.47
N SER A 97 -10.88 3.36 -10.32
CA SER A 97 -9.41 3.41 -10.31
C SER A 97 -8.87 4.83 -10.55
N ASN A 98 -9.47 5.57 -11.48
CA ASN A 98 -9.09 6.96 -11.74
C ASN A 98 -9.39 7.87 -10.54
N ALA A 99 -10.56 7.73 -9.93
CA ALA A 99 -10.93 8.52 -8.74
C ALA A 99 -9.99 8.23 -7.55
N LEU A 100 -9.67 6.97 -7.30
CA LEU A 100 -8.72 6.56 -6.26
C LEU A 100 -7.29 7.08 -6.56
N SER A 101 -6.89 7.05 -7.82
CA SER A 101 -5.60 7.64 -8.25
C SER A 101 -5.61 9.15 -8.07
N ASN A 102 -6.69 9.84 -8.44
CA ASN A 102 -6.80 11.28 -8.23
C ASN A 102 -6.74 11.65 -6.74
N LEU A 103 -7.38 10.85 -5.88
CA LEU A 103 -7.33 11.02 -4.44
C LEU A 103 -5.90 10.85 -3.89
N SER A 104 -5.13 9.89 -4.41
CA SER A 104 -3.74 9.66 -3.96
C SER A 104 -2.80 10.83 -4.31
N LEU A 105 -3.15 11.70 -5.25
CA LEU A 105 -2.39 12.93 -5.54
C LEU A 105 -2.32 13.88 -4.33
N VAL A 106 -3.28 13.82 -3.44
CA VAL A 106 -3.29 14.62 -2.19
C VAL A 106 -2.09 14.31 -1.29
N VAL A 107 -1.56 13.07 -1.35
CA VAL A 107 -0.33 12.65 -0.65
C VAL A 107 0.88 12.77 -1.58
N THR A 108 0.75 12.43 -2.85
CA THR A 108 1.85 12.44 -3.83
C THR A 108 2.42 13.85 -4.03
N ILE A 109 1.58 14.88 -4.22
CA ILE A 109 2.04 16.24 -4.51
C ILE A 109 2.93 16.80 -3.39
N PRO A 110 2.55 16.77 -2.09
CA PRO A 110 3.44 17.21 -1.03
C PRO A 110 4.76 16.44 -0.98
N ASN A 111 4.74 15.12 -1.25
CA ASN A 111 5.95 14.31 -1.27
C ASN A 111 6.87 14.69 -2.43
N ASN A 112 6.37 14.97 -3.64
CA ASN A 112 7.18 15.50 -4.74
C ASN A 112 7.87 16.83 -4.34
N VAL A 113 7.13 17.75 -3.69
CA VAL A 113 7.70 19.01 -3.20
C VAL A 113 8.82 18.78 -2.18
N LEU A 114 8.60 17.87 -1.22
CA LEU A 114 9.55 17.56 -0.16
C LEU A 114 10.80 16.82 -0.67
N GLN A 115 10.66 16.10 -1.77
CA GLN A 115 11.77 15.45 -2.49
C GLN A 115 12.54 16.43 -3.39
N GLY A 116 12.03 17.65 -3.58
CA GLY A 116 12.64 18.67 -4.44
C GLY A 116 12.25 18.54 -5.91
N ASP A 117 11.34 17.63 -6.25
CA ASP A 117 10.87 17.47 -7.63
C ASP A 117 9.67 18.39 -7.91
N PHE A 118 9.96 19.67 -8.09
CA PHE A 118 8.95 20.69 -8.39
C PHE A 118 8.32 20.51 -9.78
N GLY A 119 9.01 19.83 -10.71
CA GLY A 119 8.49 19.52 -12.05
C GLY A 119 7.33 18.53 -11.96
N LEU A 120 7.53 17.41 -11.28
CA LEU A 120 6.49 16.42 -11.00
C LEU A 120 5.40 17.00 -10.10
N ALA A 121 5.74 17.78 -9.07
CA ALA A 121 4.75 18.43 -8.22
C ALA A 121 3.80 19.33 -9.03
N GLY A 122 4.32 20.15 -9.94
CA GLY A 122 3.53 21.02 -10.81
C GLY A 122 2.65 20.23 -11.77
N LYS A 123 3.20 19.20 -12.42
CA LYS A 123 2.47 18.30 -13.33
C LYS A 123 1.33 17.57 -12.60
N ASN A 124 1.60 17.01 -11.42
CA ASN A 124 0.63 16.31 -10.60
C ASN A 124 -0.45 17.24 -10.04
N THR A 125 -0.10 18.48 -9.71
CA THR A 125 -1.08 19.53 -9.34
C THR A 125 -2.00 19.84 -10.51
N GLY A 126 -1.48 20.01 -11.71
CA GLY A 126 -2.26 20.21 -12.93
C GLY A 126 -3.22 19.03 -13.18
N ARG A 127 -2.74 17.80 -13.05
CA ARG A 127 -3.59 16.60 -13.14
C ARG A 127 -4.71 16.62 -12.11
N PHE A 128 -4.39 16.89 -10.85
CA PHE A 128 -5.37 16.94 -9.77
C PHE A 128 -6.48 17.95 -10.06
N ILE A 129 -6.12 19.17 -10.48
CA ILE A 129 -7.09 20.23 -10.79
C ILE A 129 -7.97 19.81 -11.98
N VAL A 130 -7.37 19.38 -13.08
CA VAL A 130 -8.10 19.01 -14.31
C VAL A 130 -9.02 17.83 -14.04
N ASN A 131 -8.53 16.78 -13.40
CA ASN A 131 -9.30 15.57 -13.14
C ASN A 131 -10.39 15.80 -12.07
N SER A 132 -10.14 16.65 -11.07
CA SER A 132 -11.16 16.98 -10.06
C SER A 132 -12.27 17.86 -10.60
N THR A 133 -11.99 18.74 -11.57
CA THR A 133 -12.97 19.65 -12.18
C THR A 133 -13.62 19.05 -13.42
N LEU A 134 -12.86 18.89 -14.51
CA LEU A 134 -13.38 18.38 -15.79
C LEU A 134 -13.59 16.86 -15.74
N GLY A 135 -12.87 16.14 -14.87
CA GLY A 135 -12.96 14.69 -14.71
C GLY A 135 -13.98 14.23 -13.66
N ILE A 136 -14.79 15.12 -13.12
CA ILE A 136 -15.80 14.83 -12.08
C ILE A 136 -15.16 14.08 -10.89
N LEU A 137 -14.42 14.80 -10.07
CA LEU A 137 -13.66 14.28 -8.90
C LEU A 137 -12.67 13.15 -9.27
N GLY A 138 -12.22 13.10 -10.51
CA GLY A 138 -11.26 12.11 -10.98
C GLY A 138 -11.85 10.82 -11.54
N ILE A 139 -13.16 10.68 -11.67
CA ILE A 139 -13.80 9.52 -12.34
C ILE A 139 -13.30 9.39 -13.79
N PHE A 140 -13.18 10.52 -14.48
CA PHE A 140 -12.55 10.58 -15.79
C PHE A 140 -11.13 11.13 -15.69
N ASP A 141 -10.27 10.79 -16.67
CA ASP A 141 -8.89 11.29 -16.75
C ASP A 141 -8.66 12.15 -18.00
N PRO A 142 -9.27 13.35 -18.06
CA PRO A 142 -9.01 14.29 -19.16
C PRO A 142 -7.56 14.81 -19.15
N ALA A 143 -6.89 14.85 -18.00
CA ALA A 143 -5.51 15.29 -17.88
C ALA A 143 -4.56 14.47 -18.78
N SER A 144 -4.73 13.15 -18.85
CA SER A 144 -3.92 12.30 -19.75
C SER A 144 -4.13 12.66 -21.24
N LYS A 145 -5.36 13.04 -21.63
CA LYS A 145 -5.65 13.47 -22.99
C LYS A 145 -5.07 14.86 -23.32
N MET A 146 -4.77 15.65 -22.29
CA MET A 146 -4.13 16.97 -22.41
C MET A 146 -2.59 16.91 -22.36
N GLY A 147 -2.00 15.70 -22.43
CA GLY A 147 -0.55 15.52 -22.43
C GLY A 147 0.09 15.44 -21.03
N LEU A 148 -0.72 15.48 -19.96
CA LEU A 148 -0.25 15.22 -18.61
C LEU A 148 -0.29 13.70 -18.36
N ASN A 149 0.78 13.00 -18.69
CA ASN A 149 0.87 11.54 -18.56
C ASN A 149 0.62 11.07 -17.12
N LYS A 150 0.30 9.78 -16.95
CA LYS A 150 0.17 9.14 -15.63
C LYS A 150 1.46 9.35 -14.83
N TYR A 151 1.34 9.29 -13.54
CA TYR A 151 2.42 9.54 -12.58
C TYR A 151 2.64 8.30 -11.71
N GLU A 152 3.84 8.17 -11.17
CA GLU A 152 4.11 7.24 -10.10
C GLU A 152 3.64 7.84 -8.76
N LYS A 153 3.09 6.99 -7.88
CA LYS A 153 2.62 7.42 -6.56
C LYS A 153 3.80 7.63 -5.63
N GLU A 154 3.84 8.79 -5.00
CA GLU A 154 4.83 9.11 -3.97
C GLU A 154 4.25 8.96 -2.57
N ASP A 155 5.11 8.55 -1.64
CA ASP A 155 4.78 8.39 -0.24
C ASP A 155 5.91 8.87 0.69
N TRP A 156 5.62 8.95 1.98
CA TRP A 156 6.57 9.42 2.98
C TRP A 156 7.81 8.52 3.12
N GLY A 157 7.68 7.21 2.88
CA GLY A 157 8.82 6.29 2.90
C GLY A 157 9.81 6.59 1.77
N GLN A 158 9.32 6.96 0.57
CA GLN A 158 10.13 7.42 -0.55
C GLN A 158 10.80 8.76 -0.22
N THR A 159 10.06 9.70 0.35
CA THR A 159 10.61 11.00 0.77
C THR A 159 11.73 10.82 1.80
N LEU A 160 11.56 9.97 2.80
CA LEU A 160 12.60 9.64 3.75
C LEU A 160 13.83 9.02 3.08
N ALA A 161 13.64 8.17 2.06
CA ALA A 161 14.74 7.59 1.29
C ALA A 161 15.53 8.64 0.52
N VAL A 162 14.86 9.58 -0.15
CA VAL A 162 15.51 10.71 -0.85
C VAL A 162 16.28 11.58 0.13
N TRP A 163 15.83 11.70 1.37
CA TRP A 163 16.55 12.40 2.45
C TRP A 163 17.71 11.59 3.05
N GLY A 164 17.98 10.38 2.52
CA GLY A 164 19.11 9.55 2.94
C GLY A 164 18.83 8.63 4.12
N VAL A 165 17.56 8.46 4.50
CA VAL A 165 17.18 7.49 5.55
C VAL A 165 17.26 6.08 4.96
N ASP A 166 18.06 5.23 5.57
CA ASP A 166 18.21 3.82 5.18
C ASP A 166 16.89 3.04 5.36
N GLU A 167 16.69 2.02 4.53
CA GLU A 167 15.47 1.19 4.56
C GLU A 167 15.31 0.38 5.85
N GLY A 168 16.41 0.06 6.52
CA GLY A 168 16.46 -0.78 7.72
C GLY A 168 16.07 -2.23 7.42
N CYS A 169 15.43 -2.89 8.37
CA CYS A 169 14.98 -4.28 8.21
C CYS A 169 13.71 -4.35 7.36
N TYR A 170 13.62 -5.43 6.55
CA TYR A 170 12.36 -5.83 5.95
C TYR A 170 11.40 -6.34 7.02
N ILE A 171 10.16 -5.94 6.95
CA ILE A 171 9.08 -6.35 7.86
C ILE A 171 7.79 -6.58 7.07
N VAL A 172 6.96 -7.49 7.57
CA VAL A 172 5.60 -7.68 7.04
C VAL A 172 4.61 -7.16 8.07
N LEU A 173 3.73 -6.27 7.63
CA LEU A 173 2.70 -5.70 8.49
C LEU A 173 1.41 -6.51 8.36
N PRO A 174 0.70 -6.78 9.47
CA PRO A 174 -0.62 -7.41 9.41
C PRO A 174 -1.57 -6.58 8.55
N ILE A 175 -2.27 -7.23 7.62
CA ILE A 175 -3.22 -6.64 6.68
C ILE A 175 -2.56 -5.76 5.60
N LEU A 176 -1.53 -4.99 5.95
CA LEU A 176 -0.88 -4.02 5.05
C LEU A 176 0.18 -4.66 4.14
N GLY A 177 0.69 -5.85 4.50
CA GLY A 177 1.64 -6.60 3.68
C GLY A 177 3.11 -6.17 3.83
N PRO A 178 3.92 -6.36 2.75
CA PRO A 178 5.35 -6.07 2.74
C PRO A 178 5.68 -4.62 3.05
N SER A 179 6.73 -4.39 3.83
CA SER A 179 7.23 -3.06 4.21
C SER A 179 8.70 -3.12 4.60
N THR A 180 9.29 -1.96 4.90
CA THR A 180 10.56 -1.82 5.62
C THR A 180 10.34 -0.97 6.87
N VAL A 181 11.33 -0.90 7.75
CA VAL A 181 11.24 -0.03 8.94
C VAL A 181 11.04 1.42 8.51
N ARG A 182 11.81 1.93 7.53
CA ARG A 182 11.65 3.28 6.97
C ARG A 182 10.23 3.51 6.42
N ASP A 183 9.74 2.60 5.58
CA ASP A 183 8.45 2.75 4.92
C ASP A 183 7.29 2.67 5.91
N THR A 184 7.43 1.86 6.96
CA THR A 184 6.47 1.81 8.07
C THR A 184 6.43 3.13 8.84
N VAL A 185 7.59 3.71 9.18
CA VAL A 185 7.67 5.01 9.83
C VAL A 185 7.08 6.09 8.91
N GLY A 186 7.40 6.05 7.62
CA GLY A 186 6.79 6.92 6.61
C GLY A 186 5.26 6.81 6.59
N SER A 187 4.73 5.60 6.61
CA SER A 187 3.28 5.37 6.62
C SER A 187 2.61 5.91 7.88
N LEU A 188 3.27 5.87 9.05
CA LEU A 188 2.76 6.46 10.28
C LEU A 188 2.59 7.97 10.17
N THR A 189 3.39 8.64 9.32
CA THR A 189 3.27 10.08 9.07
C THR A 189 1.89 10.47 8.54
N ASN A 190 1.25 9.61 7.77
CA ASN A 190 -0.12 9.84 7.29
C ASN A 190 -1.10 10.09 8.45
N TYR A 191 -0.97 9.34 9.55
CA TYR A 191 -1.88 9.42 10.70
C TYR A 191 -1.60 10.60 11.63
N ILE A 192 -0.40 11.17 11.59
CA ILE A 192 -0.03 12.33 12.42
C ILE A 192 -0.20 13.68 11.69
N GLY A 193 -0.73 13.66 10.47
CA GLY A 193 -1.06 14.87 9.73
C GLY A 193 -0.52 14.91 8.30
N GLY A 194 0.23 13.89 7.87
CA GLY A 194 0.83 13.82 6.55
C GLY A 194 -0.13 13.46 5.42
N ASP A 195 -1.33 13.01 5.74
CA ASP A 195 -2.38 12.72 4.76
C ASP A 195 -3.54 13.70 4.94
N ALA A 196 -3.73 14.59 3.97
CA ALA A 196 -4.80 15.57 3.99
C ALA A 196 -6.19 14.90 3.94
N TRP A 197 -6.33 13.76 3.24
CA TRP A 197 -7.59 13.02 3.20
C TRP A 197 -7.94 12.43 4.56
N TYR A 198 -6.95 11.82 5.26
CA TYR A 198 -7.12 11.37 6.63
C TYR A 198 -7.51 12.52 7.57
N ASN A 199 -6.88 13.69 7.41
CA ASN A 199 -7.17 14.85 8.26
C ASN A 199 -8.59 15.37 8.06
N ILE A 200 -9.09 15.41 6.81
CA ILE A 200 -10.43 15.92 6.50
C ILE A 200 -11.50 14.93 6.97
N THR A 201 -11.26 13.63 6.83
CA THR A 201 -12.26 12.57 7.12
C THR A 201 -12.21 12.11 8.57
N VAL A 202 -11.09 11.53 9.00
CA VAL A 202 -10.99 10.87 10.32
C VAL A 202 -10.77 11.87 11.45
N ARG A 203 -9.90 12.87 11.22
CA ARG A 203 -9.53 13.82 12.28
C ARG A 203 -10.58 14.89 12.48
N ASN A 204 -11.19 15.43 11.43
CA ASN A 204 -12.15 16.51 11.50
C ASN A 204 -13.60 16.07 11.41
N ASP A 205 -13.90 14.85 11.01
CA ASP A 205 -15.24 14.21 10.93
C ASP A 205 -16.36 15.24 10.63
N THR A 206 -16.50 15.59 9.36
CA THR A 206 -17.48 16.59 8.94
C THR A 206 -18.84 15.95 8.65
N ARG A 207 -19.88 16.76 8.45
CA ARG A 207 -21.21 16.27 8.06
C ARG A 207 -21.21 15.52 6.71
N TYR A 208 -20.29 15.86 5.82
CA TYR A 208 -20.29 15.40 4.43
C TYR A 208 -19.24 14.32 4.16
N VAL A 209 -18.13 14.29 4.91
CA VAL A 209 -17.06 13.34 4.80
C VAL A 209 -16.65 12.85 6.19
N SER A 210 -16.49 11.55 6.34
CA SER A 210 -16.32 10.87 7.63
C SER A 210 -15.16 9.87 7.60
N ASP A 211 -14.88 9.27 8.76
CA ASP A 211 -13.94 8.15 8.89
C ASP A 211 -14.27 6.97 7.95
N PHE A 212 -15.57 6.72 7.71
CA PHE A 212 -16.00 5.70 6.77
C PHE A 212 -15.47 5.95 5.35
N ASP A 213 -15.48 7.18 4.88
CA ASP A 213 -15.03 7.53 3.52
C ASP A 213 -13.52 7.25 3.36
N TYR A 214 -12.73 7.51 4.41
CA TYR A 214 -11.32 7.17 4.41
C TYR A 214 -11.10 5.66 4.32
N TYR A 215 -11.68 4.89 5.24
CA TYR A 215 -11.46 3.45 5.28
C TYR A 215 -12.05 2.74 4.05
N ALA A 216 -13.17 3.21 3.52
CA ALA A 216 -13.74 2.73 2.27
C ALA A 216 -12.81 2.99 1.07
N SER A 217 -12.18 4.16 1.00
CA SER A 217 -11.22 4.46 -0.06
C SER A 217 -9.95 3.59 0.02
N VAL A 218 -9.44 3.35 1.24
CA VAL A 218 -8.28 2.45 1.47
C VAL A 218 -8.62 1.02 1.07
N ALA A 219 -9.78 0.50 1.53
CA ALA A 219 -10.23 -0.84 1.16
C ALA A 219 -10.46 -0.98 -0.35
N SER A 220 -11.08 0.03 -0.98
CA SER A 220 -11.30 0.04 -2.43
C SER A 220 -9.99 0.06 -3.22
N ASN A 221 -8.96 0.78 -2.74
CA ASN A 221 -7.61 0.73 -3.33
C ASN A 221 -7.02 -0.68 -3.27
N GLY A 222 -7.14 -1.36 -2.14
CA GLY A 222 -6.67 -2.74 -1.98
C GLY A 222 -7.36 -3.70 -2.95
N VAL A 223 -8.69 -3.63 -3.03
CA VAL A 223 -9.49 -4.48 -3.95
C VAL A 223 -9.19 -4.16 -5.41
N ASP A 224 -9.08 -2.88 -5.81
CA ASP A 224 -8.75 -2.47 -7.18
C ASP A 224 -7.34 -2.94 -7.58
N PHE A 225 -6.37 -2.80 -6.67
CA PHE A 225 -5.01 -3.30 -6.87
C PHE A 225 -4.97 -4.82 -7.03
N ARG A 226 -5.64 -5.56 -6.14
CA ARG A 226 -5.70 -7.03 -6.20
C ARG A 226 -6.40 -7.51 -7.48
N ALA A 227 -7.49 -6.84 -7.87
CA ALA A 227 -8.23 -7.16 -9.09
C ALA A 227 -7.42 -6.93 -10.37
N LYS A 228 -6.58 -5.91 -10.40
CA LYS A 228 -5.68 -5.64 -11.54
C LYS A 228 -4.55 -6.65 -11.66
N ASN A 229 -4.08 -7.16 -10.55
CA ASN A 229 -2.92 -8.05 -10.48
C ASN A 229 -3.30 -9.50 -10.15
N LEU A 230 -4.57 -9.91 -10.38
CA LEU A 230 -5.08 -11.21 -9.97
C LEU A 230 -4.23 -12.34 -10.57
N GLU A 231 -4.07 -12.35 -11.89
CA GLU A 231 -3.31 -13.37 -12.59
C GLU A 231 -1.82 -13.36 -12.23
N SER A 232 -1.24 -12.17 -12.03
CA SER A 232 0.16 -12.04 -11.63
C SER A 232 0.42 -12.64 -10.24
N PHE A 233 -0.51 -12.45 -9.30
CA PHE A 233 -0.41 -13.05 -7.96
C PHE A 233 -0.59 -14.56 -8.02
N GLU A 234 -1.60 -15.05 -8.74
CA GLU A 234 -1.84 -16.48 -8.93
C GLU A 234 -0.61 -17.16 -9.57
N ASN A 235 -0.09 -16.60 -10.67
CA ASN A 235 1.11 -17.12 -11.33
C ASN A 235 2.34 -17.10 -10.41
N LEU A 236 2.53 -16.04 -9.62
CA LEU A 236 3.66 -15.95 -8.70
C LEU A 236 3.54 -17.00 -7.58
N GLU A 237 2.34 -17.20 -7.04
CA GLU A 237 2.11 -18.21 -6.00
C GLU A 237 2.32 -19.62 -6.52
N GLU A 238 1.80 -19.95 -7.71
CA GLU A 238 1.89 -21.28 -8.30
C GLU A 238 3.31 -21.65 -8.76
N ASN A 239 4.07 -20.68 -9.29
CA ASN A 239 5.36 -20.96 -9.92
C ASN A 239 6.57 -20.64 -9.03
N SER A 240 6.39 -20.02 -7.85
CA SER A 240 7.51 -19.74 -6.96
C SER A 240 7.81 -20.90 -6.03
N LEU A 241 9.12 -21.21 -5.88
CA LEU A 241 9.58 -22.19 -4.88
C LEU A 241 9.34 -21.68 -3.43
N ASP A 242 9.44 -20.38 -3.23
CA ASP A 242 9.17 -19.69 -1.96
C ASP A 242 8.43 -18.39 -2.26
N PHE A 243 7.11 -18.43 -2.11
CA PHE A 243 6.24 -17.29 -2.39
C PHE A 243 6.55 -16.06 -1.52
N TYR A 244 6.88 -16.27 -0.24
CA TYR A 244 7.30 -15.20 0.64
C TYR A 244 8.56 -14.49 0.13
N ALA A 245 9.59 -15.26 -0.26
CA ALA A 245 10.84 -14.70 -0.76
C ALA A 245 10.64 -13.97 -2.10
N SER A 246 9.76 -14.48 -2.96
CA SER A 246 9.42 -13.86 -4.24
C SER A 246 8.70 -12.52 -4.04
N VAL A 247 7.70 -12.47 -3.17
CA VAL A 247 6.99 -11.23 -2.83
C VAL A 247 7.91 -10.20 -2.17
N LYS A 248 8.80 -10.64 -1.26
CA LYS A 248 9.82 -9.77 -0.65
C LYS A 248 10.72 -9.16 -1.72
N SER A 249 11.23 -9.99 -2.64
CA SER A 249 12.12 -9.54 -3.72
C SER A 249 11.44 -8.50 -4.62
N LEU A 250 10.22 -8.78 -5.07
CA LEU A 250 9.43 -7.86 -5.89
C LEU A 250 9.16 -6.54 -5.18
N TYR A 251 8.76 -6.58 -3.90
CA TYR A 251 8.54 -5.37 -3.11
C TYR A 251 9.79 -4.50 -3.05
N LEU A 252 10.94 -5.09 -2.73
CA LEU A 252 12.19 -4.34 -2.60
C LEU A 252 12.67 -3.76 -3.94
N GLN A 253 12.48 -4.49 -5.05
CA GLN A 253 12.81 -4.00 -6.39
C GLN A 253 11.87 -2.84 -6.80
N ASP A 254 10.56 -2.97 -6.60
CA ASP A 254 9.59 -1.92 -6.87
C ASP A 254 9.89 -0.66 -6.05
N ARG A 255 10.25 -0.82 -4.76
CA ARG A 255 10.64 0.31 -3.91
C ARG A 255 11.90 1.02 -4.40
N LYS A 256 12.92 0.27 -4.80
CA LYS A 256 14.15 0.87 -5.37
C LYS A 256 13.85 1.65 -6.65
N LYS A 257 13.03 1.10 -7.54
CA LYS A 257 12.59 1.77 -8.76
C LYS A 257 11.87 3.09 -8.44
N LYS A 258 10.90 3.06 -7.55
CA LYS A 258 10.11 4.23 -7.15
C LYS A 258 10.94 5.33 -6.51
N ILE A 259 11.90 4.98 -5.63
CA ILE A 259 12.81 5.95 -4.99
C ILE A 259 13.75 6.59 -6.02
N ALA A 260 14.19 5.83 -7.02
CA ALA A 260 15.06 6.35 -8.07
C ALA A 260 14.34 7.27 -9.06
N ASN A 261 13.00 7.32 -9.05
CA ASN A 261 12.18 8.02 -10.05
C ASN A 261 12.60 7.67 -11.49
N SER A 262 13.12 6.43 -11.68
CA SER A 262 13.68 6.03 -12.96
C SER A 262 12.63 5.39 -13.83
N ASP A 263 12.27 6.08 -14.91
CA ASP A 263 11.52 5.49 -16.03
C ASP A 263 12.38 4.42 -16.76
N ASP A 264 13.69 4.37 -16.51
CA ASP A 264 14.69 3.58 -17.24
C ASP A 264 14.64 2.05 -17.03
N ILE A 265 13.89 1.55 -16.04
CA ILE A 265 13.83 0.09 -15.82
C ILE A 265 12.75 -0.57 -16.70
N THR A 266 11.90 0.20 -17.37
CA THR A 266 10.92 -0.33 -18.32
C THR A 266 11.56 -0.78 -19.66
N GLU A 267 12.77 -0.34 -19.96
CA GLU A 267 13.48 -0.78 -21.19
C GLU A 267 14.27 -2.09 -21.02
N THR A 268 14.52 -2.55 -19.79
CA THR A 268 15.29 -3.80 -19.55
C THR A 268 14.43 -5.04 -19.32
N MET A 269 13.12 -4.91 -19.23
CA MET A 269 12.17 -6.03 -19.35
C MET A 269 11.47 -5.93 -20.70
N ASN A 270 12.21 -5.97 -21.78
CA ASN A 270 11.67 -6.24 -23.09
C ASN A 270 11.15 -7.68 -23.14
N ASP A 271 10.06 -7.90 -23.86
CA ASP A 271 9.49 -9.23 -24.15
C ASP A 271 10.51 -10.28 -24.64
N SER A 272 11.70 -9.83 -25.09
CA SER A 272 12.81 -10.68 -25.49
C SER A 272 13.46 -11.48 -24.35
N ASP A 273 13.38 -10.99 -23.10
CA ASP A 273 14.02 -11.68 -21.97
C ASP A 273 13.18 -12.89 -21.49
N TRP A 274 11.90 -12.93 -21.85
CA TRP A 274 11.04 -14.08 -21.58
C TRP A 274 11.17 -15.19 -22.63
N GLU A 275 11.55 -14.86 -23.87
CA GLU A 275 11.75 -15.86 -24.96
C GLU A 275 13.00 -16.72 -24.76
N GLU A 276 14.04 -16.23 -24.05
CA GLU A 276 15.25 -17.02 -23.74
C GLU A 276 15.04 -18.09 -22.67
N ILE A 277 14.04 -17.94 -21.81
CA ILE A 277 13.76 -18.91 -20.73
C ILE A 277 12.93 -20.09 -21.25
N GLU A 278 12.14 -19.91 -22.31
CA GLU A 278 11.34 -21.00 -22.91
C GLU A 278 12.12 -21.91 -23.85
N THR A 279 13.38 -21.59 -24.18
CA THR A 279 14.22 -22.36 -25.14
C THR A 279 15.37 -23.10 -24.50
N GLN A 280 15.52 -23.18 -23.20
CA GLN A 280 16.45 -24.01 -22.46
C GLN A 280 15.74 -25.09 -21.65
#